data_b8871257602766693484bfc1ce4fc739
#
_entry.id   b8871257602766693484bfc1ce4fc739
#
_cell.length_a   1.000
_cell.length_b   1.000
_cell.length_c   1.000
_cell.angle_alpha   90.00
_cell.angle_beta   90.00
_cell.angle_gamma   90.00
#
_symmetry.space_group_name_H-M   'P 1'
#
loop_
_entity.id
_entity.type
_entity.pdbx_description
1 polymer ?
#
loop_
_entity_poly.entity_id
_entity_poly.type
_entity_poly.pdbx_seq_one_letter_code
_entity_poly.pdbx_strand_id
1 'polypeptide(L)'
;KSFSYDWSLTLSYSRNFKEKHELYVGLDYNVAQEKSHSYTFQVEGFPQSNIKFLSMALQYQKDGKPTGSESLNRRIGVTGNVNYIYDNRYFADVAYRMDGASQFGSSKRFAPFYSFGIGWNIHKEKFMENVLWLDRLKLRGSYAVTGSVNFDAYQALATYEYYTDDRYRYWFGSHLQGLANEDLEWQKTDKWNFGLEVGAFHNRLKVTADVYTNQTNNLLSEMYLPLTNGFPS
;
A
#
# COMPACT_ATOMS: atom_id res chain seq x y z
N LYS A 1 21.41 1.41 -9.61
CA LYS A 1 21.36 -0.02 -9.22
C LYS A 1 20.30 -0.20 -8.17
N SER A 2 19.46 -1.22 -8.31
CA SER A 2 18.46 -1.59 -7.31
C SER A 2 18.69 -3.02 -6.84
N PHE A 3 18.38 -3.26 -5.59
CA PHE A 3 18.30 -4.58 -4.98
C PHE A 3 17.03 -4.66 -4.16
N SER A 4 16.21 -5.66 -4.43
CA SER A 4 14.97 -5.90 -3.68
C SER A 4 14.83 -7.37 -3.36
N TYR A 5 14.23 -7.64 -2.21
CA TYR A 5 13.73 -8.96 -1.88
C TYR A 5 12.35 -8.83 -1.23
N ASP A 6 11.54 -9.82 -1.47
CA ASP A 6 10.25 -10.02 -0.83
C ASP A 6 10.18 -11.49 -0.43
N TRP A 7 9.96 -11.72 0.86
CA TRP A 7 9.85 -13.04 1.42
C TRP A 7 8.54 -13.16 2.17
N SER A 8 7.79 -14.22 1.89
CA SER A 8 6.52 -14.50 2.54
C SER A 8 6.47 -15.95 3.02
N LEU A 9 5.83 -16.13 4.17
CA LEU A 9 5.50 -17.43 4.75
C LEU A 9 4.00 -17.45 5.02
N THR A 10 3.30 -18.37 4.36
CA THR A 10 1.86 -18.54 4.54
C THR A 10 1.59 -19.91 5.15
N LEU A 11 0.89 -19.93 6.27
CA LEU A 11 0.36 -21.11 6.91
C LEU A 11 -1.15 -21.11 6.78
N SER A 12 -1.73 -22.22 6.35
CA SER A 12 -3.17 -22.33 6.21
C SER A 12 -3.69 -23.63 6.76
N TYR A 13 -4.87 -23.54 7.36
CA TYR A 13 -5.63 -24.68 7.85
C TYR A 13 -7.05 -24.59 7.32
N SER A 14 -7.51 -25.68 6.70
CA SER A 14 -8.87 -25.78 6.18
C SER A 14 -9.50 -27.08 6.69
N ARG A 15 -10.73 -27.01 7.17
CA ARG A 15 -11.46 -28.17 7.63
C ARG A 15 -12.97 -28.03 7.46
N ASN A 16 -13.60 -29.13 7.01
CA ASN A 16 -15.03 -29.28 6.94
C ASN A 16 -15.51 -30.16 8.10
N PHE A 17 -16.47 -29.65 8.88
CA PHE A 17 -17.06 -30.35 10.01
C PHE A 17 -18.54 -30.66 9.72
N LYS A 18 -18.95 -31.88 9.93
CA LYS A 18 -20.39 -32.30 9.87
C LYS A 18 -21.06 -31.85 8.55
N GLU A 19 -20.34 -31.82 7.44
CA GLU A 19 -20.83 -31.44 6.09
C GLU A 19 -21.45 -30.03 5.97
N LYS A 20 -21.55 -29.30 7.09
CA LYS A 20 -22.23 -28.00 7.14
C LYS A 20 -21.31 -26.83 7.55
N HIS A 21 -20.20 -27.12 8.15
CA HIS A 21 -19.29 -26.12 8.67
C HIS A 21 -17.98 -26.19 7.90
N GLU A 22 -17.65 -25.12 7.20
CA GLU A 22 -16.37 -24.95 6.54
C GLU A 22 -15.59 -23.86 7.26
N LEU A 23 -14.42 -24.20 7.75
CA LEU A 23 -13.52 -23.28 8.43
C LEU A 23 -12.21 -23.20 7.66
N TYR A 24 -11.78 -22.00 7.37
CA TYR A 24 -10.45 -21.70 6.88
C TYR A 24 -9.79 -20.69 7.81
N VAL A 25 -8.54 -20.97 8.20
CA VAL A 25 -7.69 -20.07 8.98
C VAL A 25 -6.39 -19.92 8.25
N GLY A 26 -5.97 -18.69 8.01
CA GLY A 26 -4.71 -18.34 7.37
C GLY A 26 -3.88 -17.45 8.27
N LEU A 27 -2.57 -17.67 8.27
CA LEU A 27 -1.56 -16.79 8.85
C LEU A 27 -0.50 -16.52 7.80
N ASP A 28 -0.22 -15.25 7.56
CA ASP A 28 0.79 -14.81 6.61
C ASP A 28 1.78 -13.87 7.29
N TYR A 29 3.06 -14.08 7.01
CA TYR A 29 4.17 -13.23 7.44
C TYR A 29 4.97 -12.80 6.22
N ASN A 30 5.11 -11.50 6.02
CA ASN A 30 5.80 -10.92 4.88
C ASN A 30 6.91 -9.96 5.34
N VAL A 31 8.06 -10.03 4.70
CA VAL A 31 9.18 -9.10 4.88
C VAL A 31 9.70 -8.68 3.51
N ALA A 32 9.76 -7.39 3.28
CA ALA A 32 10.28 -6.84 2.04
C ALA A 32 11.30 -5.76 2.29
N GLN A 33 12.32 -5.70 1.45
CA GLN A 33 13.29 -4.62 1.40
C GLN A 33 13.52 -4.20 -0.04
N GLU A 34 13.58 -2.90 -0.24
CA GLU A 34 13.97 -2.29 -1.49
C GLU A 34 15.08 -1.28 -1.22
N LYS A 35 16.24 -1.49 -1.85
CA LYS A 35 17.37 -0.58 -1.81
C LYS A 35 17.68 -0.12 -3.22
N SER A 36 17.72 1.18 -3.44
CA SER A 36 18.10 1.76 -4.72
C SER A 36 19.23 2.77 -4.58
N HIS A 37 20.14 2.75 -5.54
CA HIS A 37 21.19 3.75 -5.71
C HIS A 37 21.01 4.38 -7.08
N SER A 38 20.87 5.67 -7.11
CA SER A 38 20.83 6.48 -8.33
C SER A 38 22.10 7.30 -8.45
N TYR A 39 22.64 7.37 -9.66
CA TYR A 39 23.76 8.23 -10.00
C TYR A 39 23.35 9.03 -11.23
N THR A 40 23.50 10.35 -11.14
CA THR A 40 23.17 11.28 -12.21
C THR A 40 24.41 12.04 -12.61
N PHE A 41 24.65 12.11 -13.90
CA PHE A 41 25.70 12.92 -14.51
C PHE A 41 25.19 13.50 -15.81
N GLN A 42 25.68 14.67 -16.15
CA GLN A 42 25.30 15.37 -17.36
C GLN A 42 26.46 15.38 -18.36
N VAL A 43 26.15 15.26 -19.62
CA VAL A 43 27.09 15.24 -20.70
C VAL A 43 26.67 16.23 -21.79
N GLU A 44 27.62 16.75 -22.53
CA GLU A 44 27.39 17.75 -23.60
C GLU A 44 28.17 17.43 -24.85
N GLY A 45 27.86 18.14 -25.93
CA GLY A 45 28.59 18.05 -27.20
C GLY A 45 28.16 16.82 -28.03
N PHE A 46 26.88 16.51 -28.09
CA PHE A 46 26.37 15.49 -29.02
C PHE A 46 26.55 15.95 -30.47
N PRO A 47 27.08 15.10 -31.38
CA PRO A 47 27.30 15.46 -32.76
C PRO A 47 26.01 15.73 -33.55
N GLN A 48 24.90 15.16 -33.14
CA GLN A 48 23.59 15.35 -33.74
C GLN A 48 22.48 15.24 -32.68
N SER A 49 21.37 15.96 -32.85
CA SER A 49 20.25 16.03 -31.92
C SER A 49 19.46 14.74 -31.76
N ASN A 50 19.56 13.79 -32.69
CA ASN A 50 18.90 12.51 -32.67
C ASN A 50 19.72 11.41 -31.97
N ILE A 51 20.95 11.68 -31.57
CA ILE A 51 21.82 10.74 -30.85
C ILE A 51 21.51 10.84 -29.35
N LYS A 52 21.12 9.71 -28.78
CA LYS A 52 20.69 9.61 -27.35
C LYS A 52 21.62 8.77 -26.46
N PHE A 53 22.69 8.21 -27.01
CA PHE A 53 23.64 7.41 -26.25
C PHE A 53 24.66 8.31 -25.57
N LEU A 54 24.74 8.24 -24.25
CA LEU A 54 25.66 9.05 -23.44
C LEU A 54 27.13 8.91 -23.84
N SER A 55 27.53 7.74 -24.33
CA SER A 55 28.90 7.47 -24.81
C SER A 55 29.28 8.22 -26.08
N MET A 56 28.32 8.85 -26.77
CA MET A 56 28.55 9.66 -27.97
C MET A 56 28.64 11.15 -27.67
N ALA A 57 28.51 11.57 -26.44
CA ALA A 57 28.77 12.92 -26.01
C ALA A 57 30.29 13.21 -26.06
N LEU A 58 30.66 14.44 -26.36
CA LEU A 58 32.06 14.87 -26.44
C LEU A 58 32.72 14.85 -25.05
N GLN A 59 31.99 15.32 -24.04
CA GLN A 59 32.53 15.46 -22.66
C GLN A 59 31.42 15.52 -21.62
N TYR A 60 31.82 15.45 -20.33
CA TYR A 60 30.92 15.81 -19.24
C TYR A 60 30.61 17.31 -19.32
N GLN A 61 29.42 17.68 -18.88
CA GLN A 61 29.02 19.09 -18.82
C GLN A 61 30.06 19.88 -18.03
N LYS A 62 30.49 20.99 -18.63
CA LYS A 62 31.48 21.87 -18.03
C LYS A 62 30.94 22.38 -16.69
N ASP A 63 31.76 22.31 -15.65
CA ASP A 63 31.42 22.66 -14.28
C ASP A 63 30.29 21.78 -13.67
N GLY A 64 29.87 20.74 -14.39
CA GLY A 64 28.90 19.76 -13.92
C GLY A 64 29.52 18.78 -12.93
N LYS A 65 28.73 18.39 -11.93
CA LYS A 65 29.12 17.43 -10.90
C LYS A 65 28.25 16.17 -10.99
N PRO A 66 28.82 14.98 -10.83
CA PRO A 66 28.01 13.79 -10.58
C PRO A 66 27.26 13.94 -9.27
N THR A 67 25.97 13.60 -9.29
CA THR A 67 25.13 13.52 -8.11
C THR A 67 24.67 12.08 -7.88
N GLY A 68 24.19 11.78 -6.70
CA GLY A 68 23.67 10.47 -6.40
C GLY A 68 22.75 10.49 -5.20
N SER A 69 21.85 9.50 -5.17
CA SER A 69 20.93 9.30 -4.07
C SER A 69 20.85 7.83 -3.70
N GLU A 70 20.59 7.56 -2.45
CA GLU A 70 20.30 6.24 -1.94
C GLU A 70 18.92 6.26 -1.27
N SER A 71 18.11 5.25 -1.57
CA SER A 71 16.83 5.03 -0.91
C SER A 71 16.78 3.61 -0.37
N LEU A 72 16.32 3.47 0.86
CA LEU A 72 16.16 2.19 1.54
C LEU A 72 14.79 2.13 2.20
N ASN A 73 13.93 1.26 1.69
CA ASN A 73 12.60 0.98 2.22
C ASN A 73 12.54 -0.45 2.75
N ARG A 74 12.01 -0.60 3.95
CA ARG A 74 11.76 -1.90 4.58
C ARG A 74 10.33 -1.98 5.03
N ARG A 75 9.71 -3.12 4.76
CA ARG A 75 8.33 -3.40 5.17
C ARG A 75 8.25 -4.76 5.83
N ILE A 76 7.39 -4.86 6.81
CA ILE A 76 7.05 -6.10 7.48
C ILE A 76 5.53 -6.14 7.66
N GLY A 77 4.91 -7.28 7.45
CA GLY A 77 3.48 -7.48 7.64
C GLY A 77 3.17 -8.83 8.26
N VAL A 78 2.22 -8.84 9.17
CA VAL A 78 1.65 -10.06 9.73
C VAL A 78 0.15 -10.01 9.52
N THR A 79 -0.41 -11.02 8.86
CA THR A 79 -1.84 -11.11 8.58
C THR A 79 -2.40 -12.40 9.15
N GLY A 80 -3.49 -12.29 9.88
CA GLY A 80 -4.32 -13.43 10.27
C GLY A 80 -5.70 -13.28 9.65
N ASN A 81 -6.24 -14.34 9.06
CA ASN A 81 -7.58 -14.34 8.51
C ASN A 81 -8.34 -15.63 8.87
N VAL A 82 -9.64 -15.48 9.06
CA VAL A 82 -10.57 -16.56 9.33
C VAL A 82 -11.76 -16.41 8.40
N ASN A 83 -12.08 -17.47 7.67
CA ASN A 83 -13.29 -17.56 6.86
C ASN A 83 -14.13 -18.72 7.40
N TYR A 84 -15.39 -18.47 7.61
CA TYR A 84 -16.32 -19.45 8.09
C TYR A 84 -17.59 -19.47 7.25
N ILE A 85 -17.99 -20.67 6.85
CA ILE A 85 -19.20 -20.92 6.08
C ILE A 85 -20.06 -21.92 6.84
N TYR A 86 -21.33 -21.56 7.02
CA TYR A 86 -22.31 -22.45 7.61
C TYR A 86 -23.39 -22.85 6.59
N ASP A 87 -23.49 -24.14 6.35
CA ASP A 87 -24.49 -24.80 5.49
C ASP A 87 -24.60 -24.14 4.08
N ASN A 88 -23.50 -23.58 3.59
CA ASN A 88 -23.51 -22.77 2.37
C ASN A 88 -24.55 -21.62 2.36
N ARG A 89 -25.07 -21.26 3.53
CA ARG A 89 -26.08 -20.19 3.70
C ARG A 89 -25.46 -18.92 4.23
N TYR A 90 -24.65 -19.04 5.28
CA TYR A 90 -24.04 -17.90 5.96
C TYR A 90 -22.55 -17.91 5.78
N PHE A 91 -22.00 -16.78 5.49
CA PHE A 91 -20.57 -16.55 5.29
C PHE A 91 -20.11 -15.46 6.24
N ALA A 92 -19.02 -15.69 6.91
CA ALA A 92 -18.33 -14.68 7.72
C ALA A 92 -16.84 -14.74 7.43
N ASP A 93 -16.24 -13.60 7.21
CA ASP A 93 -14.80 -13.45 7.08
C ASP A 93 -14.30 -12.32 7.98
N VAL A 94 -13.17 -12.57 8.61
CA VAL A 94 -12.45 -11.59 9.43
C VAL A 94 -10.99 -11.66 9.06
N ALA A 95 -10.37 -10.53 8.82
CA ALA A 95 -8.93 -10.44 8.69
C ALA A 95 -8.38 -9.31 9.55
N TYR A 96 -7.22 -9.54 10.12
CA TYR A 96 -6.44 -8.57 10.85
C TYR A 96 -5.02 -8.57 10.32
N ARG A 97 -4.49 -7.39 10.04
CA ARG A 97 -3.14 -7.20 9.55
C ARG A 97 -2.42 -6.11 10.34
N MET A 98 -1.21 -6.40 10.75
CA MET A 98 -0.29 -5.43 11.32
C MET A 98 0.83 -5.17 10.32
N ASP A 99 0.92 -3.96 9.80
CA ASP A 99 1.98 -3.56 8.88
C ASP A 99 2.96 -2.60 9.56
N GLY A 100 4.23 -2.76 9.25
CA GLY A 100 5.30 -1.88 9.64
C GLY A 100 6.10 -1.42 8.44
N ALA A 101 6.47 -0.12 8.40
CA ALA A 101 7.32 0.44 7.36
C ALA A 101 8.38 1.37 7.94
N SER A 102 9.59 1.30 7.37
CA SER A 102 10.74 2.10 7.83
C SER A 102 10.62 3.58 7.49
N GLN A 103 9.66 3.95 6.65
CA GLN A 103 9.42 5.32 6.20
C GLN A 103 8.84 6.21 7.30
N PHE A 104 8.19 5.61 8.30
CA PHE A 104 7.55 6.31 9.41
C PHE A 104 8.51 6.59 10.56
N GLY A 105 8.19 7.60 11.35
CA GLY A 105 8.84 7.88 12.62
C GLY A 105 8.74 6.71 13.60
N SER A 106 9.57 6.70 14.63
CA SER A 106 9.68 5.55 15.55
C SER A 106 8.39 5.17 16.24
N SER A 107 7.52 6.13 16.54
CA SER A 107 6.26 5.96 17.26
C SER A 107 5.09 5.48 16.37
N LYS A 108 5.17 5.67 15.04
CA LYS A 108 4.07 5.43 14.09
C LYS A 108 4.39 4.36 13.04
N ARG A 109 5.46 3.61 13.25
CA ARG A 109 5.95 2.60 12.32
C ARG A 109 4.96 1.50 12.02
N PHE A 110 4.21 1.08 13.01
CA PHE A 110 3.26 -0.02 12.92
C PHE A 110 1.83 0.49 12.93
N ALA A 111 1.02 -0.05 12.04
CA ALA A 111 -0.41 0.26 11.98
C ALA A 111 -1.25 -1.00 11.82
N PRO A 112 -2.34 -1.12 12.57
CA PRO A 112 -3.30 -2.20 12.40
C PRO A 112 -4.29 -1.86 11.28
N PHE A 113 -4.60 -2.88 10.48
CA PHE A 113 -5.64 -2.88 9.45
C PHE A 113 -6.54 -4.10 9.69
N TYR A 114 -7.81 -3.96 9.43
CA TYR A 114 -8.76 -5.04 9.66
C TYR A 114 -9.88 -5.00 8.64
N SER A 115 -10.42 -6.17 8.38
CA SER A 115 -11.61 -6.30 7.56
C SER A 115 -12.56 -7.32 8.16
N PHE A 116 -13.83 -7.07 7.92
CA PHE A 116 -14.93 -7.90 8.35
C PHE A 116 -15.96 -7.99 7.23
N GLY A 117 -16.39 -9.19 6.89
CA GLY A 117 -17.40 -9.43 5.87
C GLY A 117 -18.41 -10.45 6.32
N ILE A 118 -19.64 -10.26 5.89
CA ILE A 118 -20.75 -11.20 6.06
C ILE A 118 -21.49 -11.40 4.76
N GLY A 119 -22.00 -12.58 4.56
CA GLY A 119 -22.83 -12.90 3.40
C GLY A 119 -23.93 -13.91 3.76
N TRP A 120 -25.07 -13.74 3.12
CA TRP A 120 -26.23 -14.60 3.30
C TRP A 120 -26.79 -15.04 1.95
N ASN A 121 -26.79 -16.34 1.71
CA ASN A 121 -27.42 -16.98 0.56
C ASN A 121 -28.89 -17.25 0.88
N ILE A 122 -29.75 -16.25 0.71
CA ILE A 122 -31.17 -16.32 1.05
C ILE A 122 -31.90 -17.39 0.24
N HIS A 123 -31.50 -17.60 -1.01
CA HIS A 123 -32.09 -18.62 -1.89
C HIS A 123 -31.93 -20.07 -1.37
N LYS A 124 -31.05 -20.30 -0.39
CA LYS A 124 -30.85 -21.62 0.24
C LYS A 124 -31.66 -21.79 1.52
N GLU A 125 -32.48 -20.82 1.88
CA GLU A 125 -33.35 -20.92 3.04
C GLU A 125 -34.61 -21.74 2.72
N LYS A 126 -35.10 -22.46 3.72
CA LYS A 126 -36.28 -23.29 3.56
C LYS A 126 -37.52 -22.55 3.07
N PHE A 127 -37.69 -21.28 3.46
CA PHE A 127 -38.81 -20.46 3.01
C PHE A 127 -38.72 -20.06 1.53
N MET A 128 -37.55 -20.24 0.90
CA MET A 128 -37.33 -19.93 -0.53
C MET A 128 -37.46 -21.16 -1.42
N GLU A 129 -37.59 -22.37 -0.89
CA GLU A 129 -37.67 -23.62 -1.66
C GLU A 129 -38.78 -23.64 -2.72
N ASN A 130 -39.89 -22.93 -2.47
CA ASN A 130 -41.02 -22.84 -3.37
C ASN A 130 -40.90 -21.74 -4.46
N VAL A 131 -39.81 -20.95 -4.43
CA VAL A 131 -39.62 -19.84 -5.38
C VAL A 131 -38.79 -20.34 -6.55
N LEU A 132 -39.41 -21.10 -7.45
CA LEU A 132 -38.73 -21.81 -8.56
C LEU A 132 -38.08 -20.92 -9.62
N TRP A 133 -38.50 -19.66 -9.72
CA TRP A 133 -37.97 -18.73 -10.70
C TRP A 133 -36.68 -18.03 -10.24
N LEU A 134 -36.36 -18.09 -8.95
CA LEU A 134 -35.20 -17.43 -8.35
C LEU A 134 -34.11 -18.48 -8.02
N ASP A 135 -33.06 -18.47 -8.83
CA ASP A 135 -31.95 -19.41 -8.70
C ASP A 135 -30.90 -18.93 -7.68
N ARG A 136 -30.78 -17.65 -7.51
CA ARG A 136 -29.80 -17.03 -6.62
C ARG A 136 -30.31 -15.74 -6.00
N LEU A 137 -30.22 -15.64 -4.72
CA LEU A 137 -30.40 -14.40 -3.96
C LEU A 137 -29.37 -14.37 -2.85
N LYS A 138 -28.39 -13.47 -2.98
CA LYS A 138 -27.31 -13.32 -2.01
C LYS A 138 -27.18 -11.87 -1.59
N LEU A 139 -27.18 -11.63 -0.29
CA LEU A 139 -26.77 -10.37 0.32
C LEU A 139 -25.36 -10.49 0.85
N ARG A 140 -24.62 -9.40 0.74
CA ARG A 140 -23.27 -9.28 1.32
C ARG A 140 -23.05 -7.90 1.90
N GLY A 141 -22.31 -7.84 2.98
CA GLY A 141 -21.87 -6.60 3.60
C GLY A 141 -20.43 -6.74 4.05
N SER A 142 -19.61 -5.72 3.85
CA SER A 142 -18.25 -5.71 4.35
C SER A 142 -17.82 -4.34 4.83
N TYR A 143 -16.93 -4.34 5.80
CA TYR A 143 -16.21 -3.19 6.29
C TYR A 143 -14.72 -3.50 6.32
N ALA A 144 -13.90 -2.58 5.86
CA ALA A 144 -12.45 -2.72 5.89
C ALA A 144 -11.77 -1.39 6.16
N VAL A 145 -10.68 -1.44 6.93
CA VAL A 145 -9.72 -0.35 7.05
C VAL A 145 -8.45 -0.78 6.36
N THR A 146 -8.05 -0.01 5.34
CA THR A 146 -6.83 -0.26 4.58
C THR A 146 -5.86 0.90 4.74
N GLY A 147 -4.56 0.62 4.74
CA GLY A 147 -3.51 1.62 4.82
C GLY A 147 -2.74 1.76 3.51
N SER A 148 -2.25 2.97 3.28
CA SER A 148 -1.29 3.24 2.21
C SER A 148 -0.19 4.19 2.69
N VAL A 149 0.97 4.07 2.05
CA VAL A 149 2.13 4.94 2.25
C VAL A 149 2.32 5.71 0.94
N ASN A 150 2.08 7.02 0.96
CA ASN A 150 2.15 7.88 -0.22
C ASN A 150 3.24 8.96 -0.06
N PHE A 151 4.38 8.59 0.50
CA PHE A 151 5.51 9.49 0.69
C PHE A 151 6.84 8.73 0.59
N ASP A 152 7.88 9.49 0.31
CA ASP A 152 9.22 8.95 0.09
C ASP A 152 9.91 8.50 1.37
N ALA A 153 10.99 7.75 1.21
CA ALA A 153 11.85 7.37 2.32
C ALA A 153 12.40 8.61 3.02
N TYR A 154 12.56 8.50 4.34
CA TYR A 154 13.18 9.52 5.20
C TYR A 154 12.36 10.81 5.44
N GLN A 155 11.17 11.00 4.88
CA GLN A 155 10.34 12.20 5.12
C GLN A 155 9.91 12.40 6.58
N ALA A 156 9.90 11.34 7.38
CA ALA A 156 9.66 11.45 8.82
C ALA A 156 10.87 11.96 9.61
N LEU A 157 12.06 12.05 9.00
CA LEU A 157 13.31 12.38 9.66
C LEU A 157 13.80 13.76 9.27
N ALA A 158 14.55 14.41 10.15
CA ALA A 158 15.32 15.60 9.78
C ALA A 158 16.38 15.20 8.75
N THR A 159 16.38 15.86 7.61
CA THR A 159 17.36 15.63 6.55
C THR A 159 18.33 16.79 6.45
N TYR A 160 19.60 16.46 6.20
CA TYR A 160 20.67 17.44 6.06
C TYR A 160 21.30 17.30 4.68
N GLU A 161 21.59 18.43 4.06
CA GLU A 161 22.33 18.48 2.81
C GLU A 161 23.73 19.06 3.05
N TYR A 162 24.73 18.47 2.41
CA TYR A 162 26.10 18.94 2.47
C TYR A 162 26.34 20.04 1.44
N TYR A 163 26.98 21.13 1.86
CA TYR A 163 27.52 22.14 0.96
C TYR A 163 28.69 21.53 0.17
N THR A 164 28.42 21.00 -0.98
CA THR A 164 29.44 20.34 -1.80
C THR A 164 30.22 21.31 -2.69
N ASP A 165 29.70 22.52 -2.89
CA ASP A 165 30.33 23.55 -3.74
C ASP A 165 31.23 24.47 -2.91
N ASP A 166 30.90 24.69 -1.64
CA ASP A 166 31.65 25.53 -0.72
C ASP A 166 32.36 24.65 0.32
N ARG A 167 33.67 24.71 0.34
CA ARG A 167 34.50 23.95 1.29
C ARG A 167 35.19 24.90 2.25
N TYR A 168 35.05 24.61 3.54
CA TYR A 168 35.90 25.24 4.54
C TYR A 168 37.13 24.35 4.80
N ARG A 169 38.28 24.71 4.27
CA ARG A 169 39.51 23.89 4.29
C ARG A 169 39.28 22.53 3.62
N TYR A 170 39.21 21.45 4.42
CA TYR A 170 39.00 20.06 3.92
C TYR A 170 37.62 19.51 4.31
N TRP A 171 36.74 20.30 4.92
CA TRP A 171 35.47 19.86 5.44
C TRP A 171 34.29 20.44 4.65
N PHE A 172 33.25 19.64 4.58
CA PHE A 172 31.96 20.10 4.02
C PHE A 172 31.10 20.63 5.16
N GLY A 173 30.51 21.77 5.00
CA GLY A 173 29.42 22.24 5.82
C GLY A 173 28.13 21.47 5.47
N SER A 174 27.17 21.47 6.39
CA SER A 174 25.84 20.93 6.13
C SER A 174 24.79 21.90 6.65
N HIS A 175 23.64 21.92 6.00
CA HIS A 175 22.47 22.65 6.48
C HIS A 175 21.27 21.71 6.58
N LEU A 176 20.29 22.09 7.37
CA LEU A 176 19.04 21.38 7.51
C LEU A 176 18.20 21.57 6.24
N GLN A 177 17.92 20.50 5.53
CA GLN A 177 17.13 20.51 4.29
C GLN A 177 15.63 20.36 4.60
N GLY A 178 15.28 19.49 5.54
CA GLY A 178 13.90 19.22 5.92
C GLY A 178 13.73 18.99 7.40
N LEU A 179 12.64 19.50 7.94
CA LEU A 179 12.25 19.27 9.33
C LEU A 179 11.74 17.85 9.51
N ALA A 180 12.04 17.25 10.67
CA ALA A 180 11.42 15.99 11.05
C ALA A 180 9.90 16.16 11.24
N ASN A 181 9.14 15.18 10.75
CA ASN A 181 7.73 15.03 11.07
C ASN A 181 7.51 13.67 11.74
N GLU A 182 7.68 13.66 13.06
CA GLU A 182 7.54 12.43 13.87
C GLU A 182 6.09 11.92 13.93
N ASP A 183 5.13 12.80 13.66
CA ASP A 183 3.70 12.50 13.66
C ASP A 183 3.20 11.97 12.31
N LEU A 184 4.10 11.74 11.37
CA LEU A 184 3.74 11.20 10.08
C LEU A 184 3.14 9.79 10.23
N GLU A 185 1.87 9.65 9.87
CA GLU A 185 1.07 8.45 10.05
C GLU A 185 0.67 7.80 8.74
N TRP A 186 0.27 6.53 8.83
CA TRP A 186 -0.37 5.82 7.74
C TRP A 186 -1.64 6.53 7.28
N GLN A 187 -1.76 6.74 5.99
CA GLN A 187 -3.01 7.13 5.38
C GLN A 187 -3.98 5.95 5.50
N LYS A 188 -5.14 6.17 6.10
CA LYS A 188 -6.15 5.14 6.34
C LYS A 188 -7.39 5.40 5.52
N THR A 189 -7.92 4.35 4.90
CA THR A 189 -9.18 4.41 4.17
C THR A 189 -10.17 3.43 4.78
N ASP A 190 -11.26 3.96 5.29
CA ASP A 190 -12.44 3.23 5.74
C ASP A 190 -13.31 2.91 4.53
N LYS A 191 -13.66 1.63 4.36
CA LYS A 191 -14.42 1.14 3.20
C LYS A 191 -15.64 0.36 3.67
N TRP A 192 -16.80 0.78 3.24
CA TRP A 192 -18.05 0.05 3.39
C TRP A 192 -18.52 -0.43 2.04
N ASN A 193 -18.98 -1.66 1.96
CA ASN A 193 -19.57 -2.22 0.77
C ASN A 193 -20.80 -3.05 1.14
N PHE A 194 -21.90 -2.85 0.41
CA PHE A 194 -23.10 -3.65 0.49
C PHE A 194 -23.47 -4.13 -0.91
N GLY A 195 -23.65 -5.42 -1.07
CA GLY A 195 -23.90 -6.05 -2.36
C GLY A 195 -25.14 -6.94 -2.34
N LEU A 196 -25.88 -6.91 -3.44
CA LEU A 196 -27.01 -7.78 -3.75
C LEU A 196 -26.74 -8.51 -5.06
N GLU A 197 -26.85 -9.84 -5.02
CA GLU A 197 -26.79 -10.68 -6.24
C GLU A 197 -28.13 -11.40 -6.42
N VAL A 198 -28.73 -11.24 -7.58
CA VAL A 198 -29.98 -11.90 -7.98
C VAL A 198 -29.74 -12.69 -9.25
N GLY A 199 -30.06 -13.98 -9.25
CA GLY A 199 -30.09 -14.84 -10.42
C GLY A 199 -31.49 -15.42 -10.59
N ALA A 200 -32.04 -15.37 -11.79
CA ALA A 200 -33.40 -15.80 -12.06
C ALA A 200 -33.52 -16.53 -13.41
N PHE A 201 -34.63 -17.26 -13.56
CA PHE A 201 -35.01 -17.94 -14.80
C PHE A 201 -33.97 -18.92 -15.32
N HIS A 202 -33.52 -19.83 -14.48
CA HIS A 202 -32.45 -20.78 -14.75
C HIS A 202 -31.12 -20.09 -15.12
N ASN A 203 -30.75 -19.08 -14.33
CA ASN A 203 -29.57 -18.23 -14.53
C ASN A 203 -29.50 -17.48 -15.87
N ARG A 204 -30.65 -17.30 -16.55
CA ARG A 204 -30.73 -16.48 -17.78
C ARG A 204 -30.65 -14.98 -17.47
N LEU A 205 -31.11 -14.57 -16.30
CA LEU A 205 -30.98 -13.20 -15.80
C LEU A 205 -30.05 -13.20 -14.58
N LYS A 206 -29.03 -12.36 -14.63
CA LYS A 206 -28.13 -12.09 -13.53
C LYS A 206 -28.06 -10.59 -13.28
N VAL A 207 -28.34 -10.17 -12.06
CA VAL A 207 -28.23 -8.77 -11.63
C VAL A 207 -27.33 -8.72 -10.42
N THR A 208 -26.33 -7.84 -10.44
CA THR A 208 -25.46 -7.55 -9.30
C THR A 208 -25.54 -6.04 -9.06
N ALA A 209 -25.81 -5.65 -7.83
CA ALA A 209 -25.83 -4.27 -7.40
C ALA A 209 -24.92 -4.10 -6.19
N ASP A 210 -24.01 -3.15 -6.25
CA ASP A 210 -23.09 -2.81 -5.16
C ASP A 210 -23.20 -1.33 -4.82
N VAL A 211 -23.28 -1.05 -3.53
CA VAL A 211 -23.19 0.30 -2.98
C VAL A 211 -21.99 0.35 -2.04
N TYR A 212 -21.10 1.27 -2.29
CA TYR A 212 -19.90 1.41 -1.49
C TYR A 212 -19.62 2.88 -1.14
N THR A 213 -18.92 3.06 -0.04
CA THR A 213 -18.36 4.35 0.35
C THR A 213 -16.93 4.15 0.87
N ASN A 214 -16.07 5.08 0.50
CA ASN A 214 -14.68 5.10 0.94
C ASN A 214 -14.39 6.47 1.54
N GLN A 215 -13.86 6.48 2.76
CA GLN A 215 -13.43 7.69 3.44
C GLN A 215 -11.95 7.57 3.79
N THR A 216 -11.13 8.47 3.25
CA THR A 216 -9.70 8.47 3.50
C THR A 216 -9.35 9.56 4.51
N ASN A 217 -8.60 9.17 5.53
CA ASN A 217 -8.13 10.01 6.61
C ASN A 217 -6.59 10.07 6.61
N ASN A 218 -6.01 11.06 7.28
CA ASN A 218 -4.56 11.29 7.38
C ASN A 218 -3.90 11.47 6.01
N LEU A 219 -4.53 12.30 5.17
CA LEU A 219 -3.94 12.68 3.89
C LEU A 219 -2.73 13.58 4.12
N LEU A 220 -1.60 13.22 3.51
CA LEU A 220 -0.45 14.11 3.46
C LEU A 220 -0.68 15.18 2.40
N SER A 221 -0.50 16.44 2.79
CA SER A 221 -0.53 17.58 1.87
C SER A 221 0.72 18.40 2.07
N GLU A 222 1.31 18.85 0.98
CA GLU A 222 2.40 19.81 1.02
C GLU A 222 1.86 21.18 1.42
N MET A 223 2.54 21.81 2.35
CA MET A 223 2.24 23.17 2.77
C MET A 223 3.47 24.05 2.60
N TYR A 224 3.32 25.07 1.79
CA TYR A 224 4.39 26.06 1.58
C TYR A 224 4.58 26.89 2.86
N LEU A 225 5.79 26.85 3.37
CA LEU A 225 6.17 27.68 4.52
C LEU A 225 6.60 29.07 4.02
N PRO A 226 6.35 30.15 4.79
CA PRO A 226 6.88 31.45 4.46
C PRO A 226 8.42 31.43 4.35
N LEU A 227 8.98 32.09 3.37
CA LEU A 227 10.45 32.19 3.15
C LEU A 227 11.22 32.69 4.36
N THR A 228 10.56 33.40 5.27
CA THR A 228 11.12 33.86 6.54
C THR A 228 11.58 32.75 7.49
N ASN A 229 11.13 31.50 7.25
CA ASN A 229 11.53 30.35 8.05
C ASN A 229 12.90 29.78 7.64
N GLY A 230 13.51 30.29 6.56
CA GLY A 230 14.83 29.84 6.12
C GLY A 230 14.85 28.50 5.38
N PHE A 231 13.68 27.91 5.11
CA PHE A 231 13.55 26.70 4.30
C PHE A 231 13.15 27.08 2.88
N PRO A 232 13.81 26.53 1.85
CA PRO A 232 13.32 26.62 0.48
C PRO A 232 11.98 25.89 0.39
N SER A 233 11.04 26.51 -0.30
CA SER A 233 9.72 25.93 -0.60
C SER A 233 9.83 24.77 -1.59
#